data_fe3097d577c02ce1ff3f5af694a3b40c
#
_entry.id   fe3097d577c02ce1ff3f5af694a3b40c
#
_cell.length_a   1.000
_cell.length_b   1.000
_cell.length_c   1.000
_cell.angle_alpha   90.00
_cell.angle_beta   90.00
_cell.angle_gamma   90.00
#
_symmetry.space_group_name_H-M   'P 1'
#
loop_
_entity.id
_entity.type
_entity.pdbx_description
1 polymer ?
#
loop_
_entity_poly.entity_id
_entity_poly.type
_entity_poly.pdbx_seq_one_letter_code
_entity_poly.pdbx_strand_id
1 'polypeptide(L)'
;YVVKYRQQSENDKTSPMHHNTQLEIWWSVIPSVLLVVIFIWGFRGWMDMQVPPDDSMEIRVTARQWSWQFDYPRDGIVSDKLVVPANKPIKLIMSASDVIHSFYVPEFRVKKDVLPGRYSVVWFEALEPGTYNVFCTEYCGKDHSRMITRVEVLSDEDYQQWIDSGGGLGDLPMHELGAIFFQRYGCNQCHSIDGAANTGPTFQGLWGRDEQFTDGSSAPVDENYIRESILYPGNKVVKGY
;
A
#
# COMPACT_ATOMS: atom_id res chain seq x y z
N TYR A 1 -22.82 -0.67 47.52
CA TYR A 1 -22.12 -1.74 48.27
C TYR A 1 -21.01 -1.17 49.13
N VAL A 2 -20.01 -0.48 48.59
CA VAL A 2 -18.83 0.04 49.32
C VAL A 2 -19.23 0.87 50.53
N VAL A 3 -20.19 1.80 50.41
CA VAL A 3 -20.65 2.64 51.50
C VAL A 3 -21.42 1.85 52.57
N LYS A 4 -22.29 0.93 52.15
CA LYS A 4 -23.14 0.12 53.05
C LYS A 4 -22.38 -0.95 53.81
N TYR A 5 -21.35 -1.55 53.21
CA TYR A 5 -20.62 -2.69 53.77
C TYR A 5 -19.19 -2.31 54.17
N ARG A 6 -18.86 -1.01 54.27
CA ARG A 6 -17.59 -0.56 54.80
C ARG A 6 -17.49 -0.92 56.25
N GLN A 7 -16.43 -1.64 56.65
CA GLN A 7 -16.15 -1.96 58.04
C GLN A 7 -15.98 -0.66 58.84
N GLN A 8 -16.77 -0.50 59.87
CA GLN A 8 -16.75 0.67 60.78
C GLN A 8 -16.17 0.34 62.13
N SER A 9 -16.16 -0.95 62.53
CA SER A 9 -15.55 -1.45 63.77
C SER A 9 -15.00 -2.85 63.59
N GLU A 10 -14.09 -3.28 64.47
CA GLU A 10 -13.52 -4.63 64.47
C GLU A 10 -14.58 -5.72 64.71
N ASN A 11 -15.70 -5.39 65.32
CA ASN A 11 -16.77 -6.33 65.63
C ASN A 11 -17.91 -6.36 64.57
N ASP A 12 -17.75 -5.66 63.44
CA ASP A 12 -18.73 -5.65 62.37
C ASP A 12 -18.83 -7.05 61.75
N LYS A 13 -20.01 -7.60 61.76
CA LYS A 13 -20.35 -8.89 61.10
C LYS A 13 -21.00 -8.60 59.74
N THR A 14 -20.50 -9.27 58.72
CA THR A 14 -21.08 -9.22 57.40
C THR A 14 -22.40 -9.99 57.37
N SER A 15 -23.37 -9.52 56.52
CA SER A 15 -24.63 -10.23 56.29
C SER A 15 -24.36 -11.60 55.63
N PRO A 16 -25.03 -12.67 56.03
CA PRO A 16 -24.92 -14.00 55.41
C PRO A 16 -25.58 -14.13 54.06
N MET A 17 -25.81 -13.02 53.34
CA MET A 17 -26.43 -12.98 52.03
C MET A 17 -25.44 -13.51 51.00
N HIS A 18 -25.75 -14.67 50.38
CA HIS A 18 -24.91 -15.35 49.41
C HIS A 18 -25.25 -14.96 47.94
N HIS A 19 -26.49 -14.59 47.65
CA HIS A 19 -26.91 -14.18 46.32
C HIS A 19 -28.10 -13.22 46.38
N ASN A 20 -28.29 -12.43 45.29
CA ASN A 20 -29.44 -11.57 45.11
C ASN A 20 -29.87 -11.65 43.62
N THR A 21 -30.83 -12.52 43.35
CA THR A 21 -31.33 -12.81 42.00
C THR A 21 -31.76 -11.56 41.22
N GLN A 22 -32.42 -10.59 41.87
CA GLN A 22 -32.79 -9.35 41.20
C GLN A 22 -31.57 -8.55 40.75
N LEU A 23 -30.58 -8.39 41.61
CA LEU A 23 -29.36 -7.70 41.28
C LEU A 23 -28.61 -8.44 40.16
N GLU A 24 -28.53 -9.76 40.22
CA GLU A 24 -27.89 -10.61 39.22
C GLU A 24 -28.56 -10.49 37.87
N ILE A 25 -29.87 -10.45 37.79
CA ILE A 25 -30.62 -10.20 36.55
C ILE A 25 -30.29 -8.82 35.99
N TRP A 26 -30.35 -7.76 36.80
CA TRP A 26 -30.13 -6.41 36.31
C TRP A 26 -28.71 -6.18 35.81
N TRP A 27 -27.68 -6.68 36.53
CA TRP A 27 -26.30 -6.51 36.06
C TRP A 27 -25.95 -7.39 34.86
N SER A 28 -26.74 -8.42 34.58
CA SER A 28 -26.61 -9.24 33.36
C SER A 28 -27.40 -8.64 32.19
N VAL A 29 -28.67 -8.29 32.41
CA VAL A 29 -29.57 -7.81 31.35
C VAL A 29 -29.15 -6.45 30.81
N ILE A 30 -28.85 -5.50 31.68
CA ILE A 30 -28.49 -4.14 31.25
C ILE A 30 -27.21 -4.15 30.37
N PRO A 31 -26.10 -4.75 30.80
CA PRO A 31 -24.91 -4.83 29.93
C PRO A 31 -25.16 -5.63 28.66
N SER A 32 -25.95 -6.69 28.71
CA SER A 32 -26.27 -7.50 27.51
C SER A 32 -27.03 -6.68 26.46
N VAL A 33 -28.02 -5.90 26.88
CA VAL A 33 -28.74 -5.00 25.95
C VAL A 33 -27.81 -3.95 25.37
N LEU A 34 -26.94 -3.35 26.17
CA LEU A 34 -25.94 -2.38 25.70
C LEU A 34 -24.96 -3.02 24.69
N LEU A 35 -24.51 -4.23 24.97
CA LEU A 35 -23.64 -4.98 24.05
C LEU A 35 -24.31 -5.24 22.71
N VAL A 36 -25.61 -5.61 22.69
CA VAL A 36 -26.35 -5.80 21.43
C VAL A 36 -26.43 -4.50 20.64
N VAL A 37 -26.73 -3.38 21.31
CA VAL A 37 -26.79 -2.06 20.65
C VAL A 37 -25.43 -1.67 20.06
N ILE A 38 -24.36 -1.80 20.86
CA ILE A 38 -22.99 -1.47 20.41
C ILE A 38 -22.56 -2.42 19.27
N PHE A 39 -22.89 -3.70 19.36
CA PHE A 39 -22.60 -4.67 18.31
C PHE A 39 -23.28 -4.29 16.98
N ILE A 40 -24.58 -4.02 17.00
CA ILE A 40 -25.33 -3.67 15.78
C ILE A 40 -24.75 -2.39 15.16
N TRP A 41 -24.46 -1.40 15.96
CA TRP A 41 -23.92 -0.14 15.48
C TRP A 41 -22.50 -0.29 14.96
N GLY A 42 -21.63 -0.98 15.69
CA GLY A 42 -20.26 -1.26 15.28
C GLY A 42 -20.19 -2.15 14.04
N PHE A 43 -21.07 -3.15 13.92
CA PHE A 43 -21.15 -4.03 12.76
C PHE A 43 -21.56 -3.26 11.49
N ARG A 44 -22.52 -2.35 11.58
CA ARG A 44 -22.90 -1.47 10.45
C ARG A 44 -21.73 -0.63 9.99
N GLY A 45 -21.07 0.08 10.89
CA GLY A 45 -19.90 0.89 10.54
C GLY A 45 -18.74 0.06 9.97
N TRP A 46 -18.55 -1.18 10.47
CA TRP A 46 -17.56 -2.10 9.89
C TRP A 46 -17.94 -2.51 8.46
N MET A 47 -19.21 -2.81 8.19
CA MET A 47 -19.68 -3.15 6.84
C MET A 47 -19.47 -1.98 5.86
N ASP A 48 -19.79 -0.76 6.28
CA ASP A 48 -19.59 0.44 5.47
C ASP A 48 -18.10 0.64 5.08
N MET A 49 -17.17 0.29 5.98
CA MET A 49 -15.74 0.33 5.67
C MET A 49 -15.24 -0.82 4.80
N GLN A 50 -15.89 -1.97 4.79
CA GLN A 50 -15.44 -3.16 4.04
C GLN A 50 -16.03 -3.26 2.63
N VAL A 51 -17.21 -2.71 2.41
CA VAL A 51 -17.93 -2.81 1.14
C VAL A 51 -17.81 -1.50 0.37
N PRO A 52 -17.00 -1.46 -0.72
CA PRO A 52 -16.90 -0.27 -1.54
C PRO A 52 -18.25 0.01 -2.24
N PRO A 53 -18.61 1.29 -2.46
CA PRO A 53 -19.74 1.67 -3.31
C PRO A 53 -19.62 1.09 -4.72
N ASP A 54 -20.76 0.80 -5.35
CA ASP A 54 -20.80 0.15 -6.69
C ASP A 54 -20.19 1.00 -7.79
N ASP A 55 -20.21 2.33 -7.66
CA ASP A 55 -19.64 3.30 -8.59
C ASP A 55 -18.16 3.63 -8.33
N SER A 56 -17.50 2.86 -7.45
CA SER A 56 -16.09 3.07 -7.10
C SER A 56 -15.18 2.92 -8.32
N MET A 57 -14.23 3.86 -8.44
CA MET A 57 -13.15 3.76 -9.41
C MET A 57 -12.17 2.67 -8.98
N GLU A 58 -11.97 1.67 -9.82
CA GLU A 58 -11.06 0.56 -9.56
C GLU A 58 -9.64 0.89 -10.02
N ILE A 59 -8.67 0.74 -9.12
CA ILE A 59 -7.24 0.85 -9.39
C ILE A 59 -6.57 -0.42 -8.85
N ARG A 60 -5.68 -1.01 -9.63
CA ARG A 60 -4.90 -2.17 -9.22
C ARG A 60 -3.58 -1.71 -8.62
N VAL A 61 -3.19 -2.34 -7.52
CA VAL A 61 -1.94 -2.00 -6.82
C VAL A 61 -1.07 -3.24 -6.73
N THR A 62 0.14 -3.12 -7.25
CA THR A 62 1.17 -4.13 -7.09
C THR A 62 2.25 -3.62 -6.16
N ALA A 63 2.44 -4.33 -5.04
CA ALA A 63 3.53 -4.07 -4.10
C ALA A 63 4.70 -5.02 -4.36
N ARG A 64 5.92 -4.51 -4.30
CA ARG A 64 7.17 -5.27 -4.34
C ARG A 64 8.26 -4.56 -3.56
N GLN A 65 9.31 -5.24 -3.21
CA GLN A 65 10.47 -4.67 -2.51
C GLN A 65 11.19 -3.64 -3.40
N TRP A 66 11.16 -2.38 -3.16
CA TRP A 66 10.49 -1.57 -2.14
C TRP A 66 9.76 -0.43 -2.86
N SER A 67 8.79 -0.79 -3.69
CA SER A 67 8.04 0.13 -4.56
C SER A 67 6.56 -0.23 -4.63
N TRP A 68 5.77 0.77 -4.98
CA TRP A 68 4.35 0.66 -5.28
C TRP A 68 4.12 0.94 -6.75
N GLN A 69 3.26 0.17 -7.39
CA GLN A 69 2.79 0.39 -8.74
C GLN A 69 1.27 0.46 -8.74
N PHE A 70 0.74 1.45 -9.43
CA PHE A 70 -0.69 1.69 -9.56
C PHE A 70 -1.09 1.59 -11.03
N ASP A 71 -1.94 0.63 -11.34
CA ASP A 71 -2.45 0.39 -12.69
C ASP A 71 -3.89 0.88 -12.78
N TYR A 72 -4.19 1.68 -13.79
CA TYR A 72 -5.49 2.23 -14.12
C TYR A 72 -6.06 1.47 -15.33
N PRO A 73 -6.84 0.38 -15.10
CA PRO A 73 -7.20 -0.54 -16.20
C PRO A 73 -8.08 0.10 -17.28
N ARG A 74 -8.87 1.12 -16.91
CA ARG A 74 -9.74 1.83 -17.87
C ARG A 74 -8.96 2.71 -18.83
N ASP A 75 -7.85 3.28 -18.37
CA ASP A 75 -7.11 4.31 -19.06
C ASP A 75 -5.77 3.80 -19.61
N GLY A 76 -5.38 2.57 -19.25
CA GLY A 76 -4.11 1.96 -19.66
C GLY A 76 -2.87 2.63 -19.04
N ILE A 77 -3.07 3.39 -17.97
CA ILE A 77 -2.00 4.15 -17.29
C ILE A 77 -1.38 3.30 -16.17
N VAL A 78 -0.05 3.38 -16.06
CA VAL A 78 0.72 2.82 -14.94
C VAL A 78 1.48 3.95 -14.26
N SER A 79 1.39 4.06 -12.94
CA SER A 79 2.03 5.11 -12.16
C SER A 79 2.72 4.56 -10.90
N ASP A 80 3.74 5.23 -10.42
CA ASP A 80 4.40 5.02 -9.13
C ASP A 80 3.76 5.83 -7.99
N LYS A 81 2.82 6.72 -8.34
CA LYS A 81 2.00 7.49 -7.42
C LYS A 81 0.53 7.14 -7.63
N LEU A 82 -0.24 7.18 -6.56
CA LEU A 82 -1.68 7.03 -6.63
C LEU A 82 -2.33 8.39 -6.92
N VAL A 83 -2.80 8.59 -8.14
CA VAL A 83 -3.47 9.82 -8.57
C VAL A 83 -4.98 9.58 -8.67
N VAL A 84 -5.78 10.34 -7.95
CA VAL A 84 -7.23 10.14 -7.85
C VAL A 84 -7.97 11.46 -7.86
N PRO A 85 -9.21 11.52 -8.39
CA PRO A 85 -10.07 12.69 -8.25
C PRO A 85 -10.61 12.82 -6.82
N ALA A 86 -10.87 14.04 -6.39
CA ALA A 86 -11.59 14.32 -5.15
C ALA A 86 -13.06 13.90 -5.24
N ASN A 87 -13.70 13.67 -4.09
CA ASN A 87 -15.12 13.34 -3.95
C ASN A 87 -15.59 12.15 -4.81
N LYS A 88 -14.70 11.17 -5.00
CA LYS A 88 -15.02 9.95 -5.71
C LYS A 88 -14.56 8.73 -4.91
N PRO A 89 -15.40 7.71 -4.75
CA PRO A 89 -14.97 6.48 -4.08
C PRO A 89 -13.94 5.73 -4.93
N ILE A 90 -12.82 5.42 -4.32
CA ILE A 90 -11.67 4.72 -4.94
C ILE A 90 -11.56 3.34 -4.31
N LYS A 91 -11.60 2.32 -5.14
CA LYS A 91 -11.41 0.92 -4.76
C LYS A 91 -10.04 0.45 -5.22
N LEU A 92 -9.18 0.11 -4.27
CA LEU A 92 -7.88 -0.49 -4.53
C LEU A 92 -7.97 -2.01 -4.47
N ILE A 93 -7.55 -2.70 -5.54
CA ILE A 93 -7.35 -4.15 -5.57
C ILE A 93 -5.86 -4.39 -5.54
N MET A 94 -5.36 -4.94 -4.44
CA MET A 94 -3.94 -4.97 -4.12
C MET A 94 -3.41 -6.39 -4.04
N SER A 95 -2.21 -6.63 -4.58
CA SER A 95 -1.45 -7.86 -4.40
C SER A 95 0.05 -7.57 -4.31
N ALA A 96 0.79 -8.46 -3.66
CA ALA A 96 2.26 -8.40 -3.62
C ALA A 96 2.85 -9.43 -4.57
N SER A 97 3.98 -9.10 -5.20
CA SER A 97 4.71 -10.03 -6.07
C SER A 97 5.78 -10.85 -5.34
N ASP A 98 6.11 -10.49 -4.11
CA ASP A 98 7.22 -11.06 -3.34
C ASP A 98 6.85 -11.39 -1.89
N VAL A 99 6.90 -10.42 -0.99
CA VAL A 99 6.65 -10.57 0.45
C VAL A 99 5.38 -9.81 0.87
N ILE A 100 5.01 -9.90 2.14
CA ILE A 100 3.90 -9.13 2.69
C ILE A 100 4.33 -7.66 2.80
N HIS A 101 3.44 -6.76 2.36
CA HIS A 101 3.50 -5.32 2.57
C HIS A 101 2.21 -4.85 3.24
N SER A 102 2.13 -3.59 3.63
CA SER A 102 0.88 -3.00 4.13
C SER A 102 0.73 -1.57 3.64
N PHE A 103 -0.31 -1.35 2.86
CA PHE A 103 -0.68 -0.04 2.34
C PHE A 103 -1.32 0.79 3.43
N TYR A 104 -0.77 1.95 3.73
CA TYR A 104 -1.26 2.83 4.80
C TYR A 104 -1.22 4.30 4.41
N VAL A 105 -2.39 4.95 4.47
CA VAL A 105 -2.55 6.39 4.33
C VAL A 105 -3.10 6.93 5.65
N PRO A 106 -2.25 7.54 6.50
CA PRO A 106 -2.64 8.01 7.83
C PRO A 106 -3.83 8.99 7.82
N GLU A 107 -3.78 9.94 6.91
CA GLU A 107 -4.77 11.01 6.78
C GLU A 107 -6.17 10.47 6.44
N PHE A 108 -6.23 9.38 5.68
CA PHE A 108 -7.50 8.71 5.32
C PHE A 108 -7.90 7.65 6.33
N ARG A 109 -7.06 7.35 7.33
CA ARG A 109 -7.23 6.26 8.31
C ARG A 109 -7.45 4.89 7.66
N VAL A 110 -6.82 4.69 6.51
CA VAL A 110 -6.94 3.48 5.72
C VAL A 110 -5.64 2.67 5.82
N LYS A 111 -5.75 1.44 6.29
CA LYS A 111 -4.64 0.47 6.34
C LYS A 111 -5.13 -0.89 5.87
N LYS A 112 -4.35 -1.54 4.99
CA LYS A 112 -4.65 -2.89 4.53
C LYS A 112 -3.38 -3.62 4.14
N ASP A 113 -3.23 -4.86 4.62
CA ASP A 113 -2.12 -5.71 4.26
C ASP A 113 -2.24 -6.17 2.80
N VAL A 114 -1.10 -6.19 2.12
CA VAL A 114 -0.95 -6.58 0.72
C VAL A 114 -0.16 -7.87 0.66
N LEU A 115 -0.83 -8.94 0.28
CA LEU A 115 -0.35 -10.32 0.44
C LEU A 115 0.05 -10.91 -0.92
N PRO A 116 1.13 -11.72 -0.97
CA PRO A 116 1.44 -12.48 -2.17
C PRO A 116 0.41 -13.60 -2.41
N GLY A 117 0.12 -13.87 -3.67
CA GLY A 117 -0.76 -14.96 -4.09
C GLY A 117 -2.25 -14.77 -3.80
N ARG A 118 -2.67 -13.60 -3.33
CA ARG A 118 -4.09 -13.26 -3.10
C ARG A 118 -4.34 -11.76 -3.24
N TYR A 119 -5.61 -11.40 -3.46
CA TYR A 119 -6.01 -10.00 -3.51
C TYR A 119 -6.51 -9.51 -2.15
N SER A 120 -6.11 -8.30 -1.80
CA SER A 120 -6.66 -7.51 -0.70
C SER A 120 -7.42 -6.32 -1.29
N VAL A 121 -8.56 -5.96 -0.69
CA VAL A 121 -9.37 -4.83 -1.15
C VAL A 121 -9.49 -3.81 -0.03
N VAL A 122 -9.34 -2.56 -0.38
CA VAL A 122 -9.63 -1.40 0.48
C VAL A 122 -10.23 -0.30 -0.38
N TRP A 123 -11.09 0.53 0.22
CA TRP A 123 -11.63 1.69 -0.46
C TRP A 123 -11.59 2.93 0.44
N PHE A 124 -11.59 4.07 -0.19
CA PHE A 124 -11.66 5.38 0.48
C PHE A 124 -12.24 6.43 -0.48
N GLU A 125 -12.65 7.55 0.08
CA GLU A 125 -13.04 8.74 -0.65
C GLU A 125 -12.28 9.94 -0.08
N ALA A 126 -11.48 10.59 -0.92
CA ALA A 126 -10.74 11.79 -0.54
C ALA A 126 -11.58 13.03 -0.86
N LEU A 127 -11.88 13.86 0.14
CA LEU A 127 -12.78 15.00 -0.01
C LEU A 127 -12.06 16.25 -0.53
N GLU A 128 -10.78 16.41 -0.20
CA GLU A 128 -10.00 17.60 -0.51
C GLU A 128 -8.82 17.29 -1.43
N PRO A 129 -8.61 18.09 -2.50
CA PRO A 129 -7.38 18.03 -3.27
C PRO A 129 -6.14 18.25 -2.41
N GLY A 130 -5.08 17.51 -2.71
CA GLY A 130 -3.84 17.59 -1.94
C GLY A 130 -2.93 16.40 -2.15
N THR A 131 -1.80 16.41 -1.47
CA THR A 131 -0.82 15.32 -1.52
C THR A 131 -0.67 14.69 -0.16
N TYR A 132 -0.89 13.39 -0.09
CA TYR A 132 -0.92 12.59 1.14
C TYR A 132 0.13 11.47 1.06
N ASN A 133 0.77 11.15 2.19
CA ASN A 133 1.80 10.13 2.19
C ASN A 133 1.20 8.71 2.23
N VAL A 134 1.85 7.81 1.50
CA VAL A 134 1.59 6.35 1.55
C VAL A 134 2.82 5.68 2.13
N PHE A 135 2.63 4.91 3.19
CA PHE A 135 3.67 4.15 3.84
C PHE A 135 3.45 2.65 3.68
N CYS A 136 4.54 1.89 3.63
CA CYS A 136 4.51 0.47 3.93
C CYS A 136 4.61 0.29 5.45
N THR A 137 3.64 -0.38 6.06
CA THR A 137 3.57 -0.59 7.51
C THR A 137 3.60 -2.06 7.93
N GLU A 138 4.13 -2.93 7.06
CA GLU A 138 4.52 -4.30 7.37
C GLU A 138 5.98 -4.49 6.96
N TYR A 139 6.81 -5.03 7.86
CA TYR A 139 8.24 -5.18 7.59
C TYR A 139 8.48 -6.08 6.37
N CYS A 140 9.01 -5.48 5.32
CA CYS A 140 9.21 -6.12 4.02
C CYS A 140 10.69 -6.23 3.59
N GLY A 141 11.64 -6.04 4.50
CA GLY A 141 13.06 -6.19 4.23
C GLY A 141 13.89 -4.91 4.45
N LYS A 142 15.10 -4.88 3.89
CA LYS A 142 16.16 -3.89 4.18
C LYS A 142 15.71 -2.43 4.01
N ASP A 143 15.03 -2.11 2.91
CA ASP A 143 14.61 -0.75 2.58
C ASP A 143 13.12 -0.50 2.88
N HIS A 144 12.54 -1.30 3.80
CA HIS A 144 11.16 -1.14 4.25
C HIS A 144 10.79 0.31 4.61
N SER A 145 11.64 1.01 5.36
CA SER A 145 11.40 2.40 5.76
C SER A 145 11.45 3.41 4.61
N ARG A 146 11.96 3.02 3.44
CA ARG A 146 12.08 3.85 2.24
C ARG A 146 10.96 3.55 1.23
N MET A 147 10.13 2.52 1.47
CA MET A 147 8.99 2.17 0.63
C MET A 147 7.84 3.15 0.89
N ILE A 148 8.02 4.36 0.40
CA ILE A 148 7.11 5.50 0.56
C ILE A 148 6.69 5.99 -0.83
N THR A 149 5.41 6.28 -1.00
CA THR A 149 4.87 6.98 -2.16
C THR A 149 3.80 7.99 -1.72
N ARG A 150 2.98 8.49 -2.64
CA ARG A 150 1.98 9.53 -2.37
C ARG A 150 0.65 9.21 -3.02
N VAL A 151 -0.41 9.68 -2.39
CA VAL A 151 -1.71 9.91 -3.03
C VAL A 151 -1.76 11.37 -3.45
N GLU A 152 -1.93 11.63 -4.73
CA GLU A 152 -2.19 12.95 -5.29
C GLU A 152 -3.70 13.04 -5.60
N VAL A 153 -4.41 13.78 -4.78
CA VAL A 153 -5.85 14.03 -4.96
C VAL A 153 -6.01 15.30 -5.78
N LEU A 154 -6.62 15.19 -6.93
CA LEU A 154 -6.79 16.28 -7.88
C LEU A 154 -8.25 16.73 -7.97
N SER A 155 -8.50 17.93 -8.48
CA SER A 155 -9.82 18.31 -8.95
C SER A 155 -10.26 17.40 -10.11
N ASP A 156 -11.55 17.32 -10.41
CA ASP A 156 -12.02 16.53 -11.55
C ASP A 156 -11.39 17.00 -12.88
N GLU A 157 -11.21 18.31 -13.04
CA GLU A 157 -10.59 18.90 -14.24
C GLU A 157 -9.11 18.53 -14.34
N ASP A 158 -8.33 18.70 -13.29
CA ASP A 158 -6.90 18.36 -13.27
C ASP A 158 -6.70 16.84 -13.42
N TYR A 159 -7.59 16.04 -12.84
CA TYR A 159 -7.55 14.58 -12.99
C TYR A 159 -7.80 14.18 -14.44
N GLN A 160 -8.76 14.80 -15.12
CA GLN A 160 -9.00 14.53 -16.54
C GLN A 160 -7.80 14.93 -17.40
N GLN A 161 -7.18 16.08 -17.13
CA GLN A 161 -5.95 16.50 -17.81
C GLN A 161 -4.80 15.50 -17.58
N TRP A 162 -4.69 14.96 -16.37
CA TRP A 162 -3.71 13.93 -16.06
C TRP A 162 -3.96 12.65 -16.86
N ILE A 163 -5.21 12.21 -16.99
CA ILE A 163 -5.59 11.06 -17.85
C ILE A 163 -5.22 11.35 -19.30
N ASP A 164 -5.64 12.49 -19.84
CA ASP A 164 -5.43 12.88 -21.26
C ASP A 164 -3.93 13.00 -21.61
N SER A 165 -3.10 13.34 -20.63
CA SER A 165 -1.63 13.34 -20.76
C SER A 165 -0.98 11.96 -20.61
N GLY A 166 -1.77 10.87 -20.56
CA GLY A 166 -1.22 9.52 -20.37
C GLY A 166 -0.57 9.30 -19.00
N GLY A 167 -1.13 9.89 -17.96
CA GLY A 167 -0.59 9.78 -16.59
C GLY A 167 0.55 10.76 -16.31
N GLY A 168 0.53 11.93 -16.93
CA GLY A 168 1.56 12.97 -16.80
C GLY A 168 2.82 12.70 -17.60
N LEU A 169 2.79 11.70 -18.51
CA LEU A 169 3.95 11.38 -19.37
C LEU A 169 3.97 12.27 -20.63
N GLY A 170 2.79 12.66 -21.14
CA GLY A 170 2.64 13.57 -22.27
C GLY A 170 3.62 13.31 -23.43
N ASP A 171 4.09 14.39 -24.05
CA ASP A 171 5.10 14.37 -25.10
C ASP A 171 6.53 14.50 -24.55
N LEU A 172 6.82 13.87 -23.39
CA LEU A 172 8.16 13.91 -22.81
C LEU A 172 9.20 13.27 -23.74
N PRO A 173 10.40 13.84 -23.83
CA PRO A 173 11.50 13.23 -24.58
C PRO A 173 11.84 11.84 -24.04
N MET A 174 12.29 10.94 -24.93
CA MET A 174 12.58 9.53 -24.58
C MET A 174 13.55 9.37 -23.41
N HIS A 175 14.51 10.28 -23.26
CA HIS A 175 15.48 10.23 -22.15
C HIS A 175 14.84 10.59 -20.80
N GLU A 176 13.86 11.50 -20.78
CA GLU A 176 13.10 11.84 -19.56
C GLU A 176 12.12 10.70 -19.22
N LEU A 177 11.46 10.12 -20.22
CA LEU A 177 10.64 8.93 -20.04
C LEU A 177 11.46 7.77 -19.47
N GLY A 178 12.68 7.56 -19.96
CA GLY A 178 13.60 6.56 -19.45
C GLY A 178 13.94 6.77 -17.96
N ALA A 179 14.20 8.01 -17.56
CA ALA A 179 14.45 8.35 -16.15
C ALA A 179 13.21 8.08 -15.26
N ILE A 180 12.01 8.41 -15.74
CA ILE A 180 10.76 8.13 -15.04
C ILE A 180 10.54 6.62 -14.92
N PHE A 181 10.72 5.85 -16.00
CA PHE A 181 10.55 4.40 -16.00
C PHE A 181 11.58 3.70 -15.10
N PHE A 182 12.82 4.18 -15.08
CA PHE A 182 13.85 3.68 -14.17
C PHE A 182 13.43 3.74 -12.70
N GLN A 183 12.75 4.82 -12.29
CA GLN A 183 12.17 4.96 -10.95
C GLN A 183 10.87 4.14 -10.80
N ARG A 184 9.95 4.28 -11.75
CA ARG A 184 8.60 3.68 -11.72
C ARG A 184 8.64 2.16 -11.65
N TYR A 185 9.53 1.54 -12.41
CA TYR A 185 9.68 0.09 -12.40
C TYR A 185 10.68 -0.42 -11.35
N GLY A 186 11.19 0.46 -10.48
CA GLY A 186 12.07 0.09 -9.37
C GLY A 186 13.47 -0.36 -9.79
N CYS A 187 13.91 -0.03 -11.00
CA CYS A 187 15.25 -0.37 -11.48
C CYS A 187 16.35 0.24 -10.59
N ASN A 188 16.08 1.44 -10.04
CA ASN A 188 16.93 2.17 -9.12
C ASN A 188 17.20 1.45 -7.79
N GLN A 189 16.45 0.42 -7.46
CA GLN A 189 16.67 -0.36 -6.23
C GLN A 189 17.94 -1.22 -6.35
N CYS A 190 18.22 -1.73 -7.56
CA CYS A 190 19.36 -2.60 -7.82
C CYS A 190 20.43 -1.94 -8.71
N HIS A 191 20.07 -0.98 -9.55
CA HIS A 191 20.97 -0.36 -10.50
C HIS A 191 21.20 1.12 -10.16
N SER A 192 22.43 1.60 -10.37
CA SER A 192 22.78 3.02 -10.28
C SER A 192 22.90 3.62 -11.68
N ILE A 193 22.83 4.97 -11.77
CA ILE A 193 23.06 5.72 -13.01
C ILE A 193 24.31 6.61 -12.93
N ASP A 194 24.95 6.64 -11.77
CA ASP A 194 26.10 7.50 -11.44
C ASP A 194 27.40 6.71 -11.23
N GLY A 195 27.39 5.39 -11.46
CA GLY A 195 28.55 4.51 -11.27
C GLY A 195 28.71 3.99 -9.84
N ALA A 196 27.85 4.37 -8.91
CA ALA A 196 27.89 3.83 -7.56
C ALA A 196 27.65 2.31 -7.56
N ALA A 197 28.36 1.59 -6.70
CA ALA A 197 28.15 0.16 -6.52
C ALA A 197 26.78 -0.11 -5.92
N ASN A 198 26.03 -1.05 -6.52
CA ASN A 198 24.74 -1.51 -6.06
C ASN A 198 24.61 -3.01 -6.29
N THR A 199 23.46 -3.61 -6.02
CA THR A 199 23.16 -5.04 -6.19
C THR A 199 23.33 -5.48 -7.66
N GLY A 200 22.94 -4.63 -8.61
CA GLY A 200 23.10 -4.85 -10.05
C GLY A 200 24.12 -3.88 -10.67
N PRO A 201 24.55 -4.14 -11.93
CA PRO A 201 25.49 -3.29 -12.64
C PRO A 201 24.95 -1.88 -12.85
N THR A 202 25.86 -0.89 -12.86
CA THR A 202 25.49 0.50 -13.13
C THR A 202 25.07 0.71 -14.58
N PHE A 203 24.10 1.59 -14.81
CA PHE A 203 23.70 2.03 -16.16
C PHE A 203 24.58 3.20 -16.68
N GLN A 204 25.50 3.69 -15.87
CA GLN A 204 26.44 4.73 -16.33
C GLN A 204 27.31 4.19 -17.48
N GLY A 205 27.26 4.85 -18.62
CA GLY A 205 28.01 4.44 -19.81
C GLY A 205 27.65 3.06 -20.35
N LEU A 206 26.45 2.58 -20.07
CA LEU A 206 26.00 1.24 -20.46
C LEU A 206 25.84 1.11 -21.98
N TRP A 207 25.26 2.10 -22.63
CA TRP A 207 24.96 2.07 -24.07
C TRP A 207 26.21 1.98 -24.93
N GLY A 208 26.25 0.98 -25.82
CA GLY A 208 27.32 0.79 -26.79
C GLY A 208 28.62 0.21 -26.24
N ARG A 209 28.72 -0.10 -24.95
CA ARG A 209 29.89 -0.84 -24.42
C ARG A 209 29.74 -2.34 -24.67
N ASP A 210 30.86 -3.07 -24.71
CA ASP A 210 30.85 -4.52 -24.68
C ASP A 210 30.73 -5.03 -23.25
N GLU A 211 29.62 -5.74 -22.94
CA GLU A 211 29.42 -6.35 -21.65
C GLU A 211 29.96 -7.77 -21.61
N GLN A 212 30.63 -8.14 -20.51
CA GLN A 212 31.18 -9.50 -20.29
C GLN A 212 30.28 -10.28 -19.36
N PHE A 213 30.04 -11.55 -19.71
CA PHE A 213 29.15 -12.43 -18.96
C PHE A 213 29.89 -13.50 -18.16
N THR A 214 29.22 -14.11 -17.22
CA THR A 214 29.75 -15.16 -16.34
C THR A 214 30.13 -16.45 -17.11
N ASP A 215 29.51 -16.69 -18.28
CA ASP A 215 29.81 -17.80 -19.16
C ASP A 215 31.08 -17.59 -20.04
N GLY A 216 31.70 -16.42 -19.94
CA GLY A 216 32.89 -16.04 -20.69
C GLY A 216 32.58 -15.41 -22.06
N SER A 217 31.32 -15.32 -22.46
CA SER A 217 30.92 -14.63 -23.68
C SER A 217 30.85 -13.10 -23.45
N SER A 218 30.74 -12.34 -24.55
CA SER A 218 30.52 -10.89 -24.52
C SER A 218 29.55 -10.48 -25.62
N ALA A 219 28.85 -9.37 -25.41
CA ALA A 219 27.97 -8.79 -26.40
C ALA A 219 27.94 -7.26 -26.26
N PRO A 220 27.78 -6.53 -27.38
CA PRO A 220 27.55 -5.10 -27.33
C PRO A 220 26.19 -4.81 -26.70
N VAL A 221 26.13 -3.75 -25.89
CA VAL A 221 24.88 -3.29 -25.29
C VAL A 221 24.13 -2.44 -26.30
N ASP A 222 23.13 -3.06 -26.90
CA ASP A 222 22.17 -2.46 -27.81
C ASP A 222 20.71 -2.61 -27.28
N GLU A 223 19.73 -2.19 -28.07
CA GLU A 223 18.32 -2.32 -27.72
C GLU A 223 17.90 -3.79 -27.49
N ASN A 224 18.43 -4.72 -28.28
CA ASN A 224 18.10 -6.14 -28.16
C ASN A 224 18.66 -6.74 -26.88
N TYR A 225 19.91 -6.39 -26.56
CA TYR A 225 20.52 -6.79 -25.28
C TYR A 225 19.73 -6.29 -24.09
N ILE A 226 19.39 -4.99 -24.07
CA ILE A 226 18.61 -4.39 -22.96
C ILE A 226 17.25 -5.06 -22.84
N ARG A 227 16.56 -5.28 -23.97
CA ARG A 227 15.27 -5.96 -23.99
C ARG A 227 15.36 -7.39 -23.44
N GLU A 228 16.35 -8.15 -23.88
CA GLU A 228 16.59 -9.51 -23.39
C GLU A 228 16.88 -9.52 -21.90
N SER A 229 17.74 -8.61 -21.45
CA SER A 229 18.15 -8.50 -20.04
C SER A 229 16.99 -8.16 -19.10
N ILE A 230 16.01 -7.34 -19.57
CA ILE A 230 14.80 -7.01 -18.80
C ILE A 230 13.82 -8.20 -18.80
N LEU A 231 13.61 -8.86 -19.93
CA LEU A 231 12.60 -9.92 -20.06
C LEU A 231 13.08 -11.27 -19.53
N TYR A 232 14.38 -11.54 -19.68
CA TYR A 232 15.00 -12.82 -19.35
C TYR A 232 16.35 -12.61 -18.62
N PRO A 233 16.36 -12.04 -17.41
CA PRO A 233 17.58 -11.59 -16.72
C PRO A 233 18.57 -12.74 -16.42
N GLY A 234 18.11 -13.97 -16.39
CA GLY A 234 18.98 -15.14 -16.19
C GLY A 234 19.71 -15.65 -17.43
N ASN A 235 19.41 -15.14 -18.65
CA ASN A 235 20.04 -15.62 -19.88
C ASN A 235 21.50 -15.17 -19.99
N LYS A 236 21.80 -13.96 -19.57
CA LYS A 236 23.12 -13.32 -19.66
C LYS A 236 23.41 -12.60 -18.36
N VAL A 237 24.14 -13.25 -17.47
CA VAL A 237 24.52 -12.66 -16.18
C VAL A 237 25.83 -11.93 -16.34
N VAL A 238 25.84 -10.64 -16.03
CA VAL A 238 27.03 -9.79 -16.10
C VAL A 238 28.09 -10.28 -15.11
N LYS A 239 29.34 -10.33 -15.56
CA LYS A 239 30.45 -10.79 -14.73
C LYS A 239 30.65 -9.88 -13.51
N GLY A 240 30.57 -10.50 -12.33
CA GLY A 240 30.73 -9.79 -11.04
C GLY A 240 29.41 -9.47 -10.33
N TYR A 241 28.28 -9.93 -10.89
CA TYR A 241 26.93 -9.76 -10.31
C TYR A 241 26.18 -11.06 -10.23
#